data_20911d5bc7d76f11ba97d59df4aaf2cd
#
_entry.id   20911d5bc7d76f11ba97d59df4aaf2cd
#
_cell.length_a   1.000
_cell.length_b   1.000
_cell.length_c   1.000
_cell.angle_alpha   90.00
_cell.angle_beta   90.00
_cell.angle_gamma   90.00
#
_symmetry.space_group_name_H-M   'P 1'
#
loop_
_entity.id
_entity.type
_entity.pdbx_description
1 polymer ?
#
loop_
_entity_poly.entity_id
_entity_poly.type
_entity_poly.pdbx_seq_one_letter_code
_entity_poly.pdbx_strand_id
1 'polypeptide(L)'
;MNKRFKPTSYKLMNVADGRIFEDEGWTLADPQSSTPSLVRAVYENKKFNPRISLQGLYRYADWLPIRRVLKKSSAPVTYKSEGLANFLGLENLYITFSGYNPEIGAEMKTCSFKE
;
A
#
# COMPACT_ATOMS: atom_id res chain seq x y z
N MET A 1 -20.11 -11.92 9.34
CA MET A 1 -19.45 -11.19 10.44
C MET A 1 -18.34 -10.31 9.87
N ASN A 2 -18.51 -9.00 9.89
CA ASN A 2 -17.43 -8.08 9.56
C ASN A 2 -16.40 -8.16 10.70
N LYS A 3 -15.35 -8.97 10.52
CA LYS A 3 -14.19 -8.86 11.37
C LYS A 3 -13.66 -7.44 11.18
N ARG A 4 -13.83 -6.59 12.20
CA ARG A 4 -13.32 -5.21 12.17
C ARG A 4 -11.85 -5.28 11.81
N PHE A 5 -11.49 -4.59 10.74
CA PHE A 5 -10.09 -4.40 10.38
C PHE A 5 -9.36 -3.81 11.59
N LYS A 6 -8.32 -4.49 12.05
CA LYS A 6 -7.46 -4.00 13.12
C LYS A 6 -6.17 -3.51 12.48
N PRO A 7 -5.87 -2.22 12.57
CA PRO A 7 -4.62 -1.68 12.08
C PRO A 7 -3.43 -2.36 12.74
N THR A 8 -2.34 -2.49 12.01
CA THR A 8 -1.07 -2.96 12.55
C THR A 8 -0.40 -1.84 13.33
N SER A 9 0.22 -2.19 14.44
CA SER A 9 1.02 -1.24 15.21
C SER A 9 2.30 -0.89 14.45
N TYR A 10 2.56 0.41 14.33
CA TYR A 10 3.78 0.95 13.74
C TYR A 10 4.15 2.27 14.40
N LYS A 11 5.41 2.64 14.25
CA LYS A 11 5.94 3.95 14.62
C LYS A 11 6.62 4.59 13.42
N LEU A 12 6.89 5.87 13.48
CA LEU A 12 7.67 6.57 12.48
C LEU A 12 9.14 6.64 12.93
N MET A 13 10.04 6.59 11.97
CA MET A 13 11.47 6.73 12.20
C MET A 13 12.04 7.78 11.25
N ASN A 14 12.76 8.73 11.81
CA ASN A 14 13.59 9.65 11.06
C ASN A 14 14.79 8.88 10.48
N VAL A 15 14.95 8.91 9.17
CA VAL A 15 16.00 8.13 8.48
C VAL A 15 17.40 8.69 8.73
N ALA A 16 17.51 10.00 9.00
CA ALA A 16 18.81 10.66 9.18
C ALA A 16 19.48 10.30 10.52
N ASP A 17 18.71 10.21 11.60
CA ASP A 17 19.24 10.03 12.96
C ASP A 17 18.71 8.77 13.67
N GLY A 18 17.73 8.09 13.07
CA GLY A 18 17.13 6.88 13.64
C GLY A 18 16.12 7.16 14.75
N ARG A 19 15.77 8.41 15.02
CA ARG A 19 14.80 8.77 16.06
C ARG A 19 13.41 8.21 15.75
N ILE A 20 12.81 7.56 16.73
CA ILE A 20 11.48 6.95 16.63
C ILE A 20 10.45 7.81 17.35
N PHE A 21 9.30 8.01 16.71
CA PHE A 21 8.20 8.80 17.23
C PHE A 21 6.84 8.29 16.75
N GLU A 22 5.77 8.75 17.37
CA GLU A 22 4.40 8.35 17.02
C GLU A 22 3.89 9.10 15.79
N ASP A 23 3.04 8.42 15.02
CA ASP A 23 2.29 9.05 13.93
C ASP A 23 0.98 9.63 14.48
N GLU A 24 0.85 10.93 14.44
CA GLU A 24 -0.37 11.65 14.87
C GLU A 24 -1.45 11.70 13.77
N GLY A 25 -1.20 11.07 12.63
CA GLY A 25 -2.15 10.93 11.52
C GLY A 25 -1.81 11.79 10.31
N TRP A 26 -1.19 12.94 10.48
CA TRP A 26 -0.76 13.84 9.41
C TRP A 26 0.71 14.19 9.51
N THR A 27 1.49 13.32 10.07
CA THR A 27 2.90 13.52 10.30
C THR A 27 3.67 13.31 9.00
N LEU A 28 4.10 14.37 8.35
CA LEU A 28 4.85 14.37 7.09
C LEU A 28 6.36 14.45 7.30
N ALA A 29 6.79 14.90 8.46
CA ALA A 29 8.20 15.10 8.82
C ALA A 29 8.39 14.88 10.32
N ASP A 30 9.64 14.74 10.75
CA ASP A 30 9.98 14.71 12.16
C ASP A 30 9.81 16.10 12.78
N PRO A 31 8.87 16.28 13.74
CA PRO A 31 8.60 17.61 14.32
C PRO A 31 9.74 18.17 15.17
N GLN A 32 10.71 17.35 15.57
CA GLN A 32 11.86 17.76 16.36
C GLN A 32 13.16 17.86 15.56
N SER A 33 13.12 17.56 14.28
CA SER A 33 14.30 17.70 13.43
C SER A 33 14.46 19.13 12.94
N SER A 34 15.65 19.67 13.08
CA SER A 34 16.01 20.98 12.53
C SER A 34 16.31 20.96 11.04
N THR A 35 16.54 19.78 10.48
CA THR A 35 16.86 19.58 9.07
C THR A 35 15.82 18.70 8.40
N PRO A 36 15.45 18.98 7.14
CA PRO A 36 14.57 18.11 6.38
C PRO A 36 15.12 16.68 6.30
N SER A 37 14.31 15.69 6.62
CA SER A 37 14.66 14.29 6.57
C SER A 37 13.49 13.43 6.13
N LEU A 38 13.79 12.30 5.51
CA LEU A 38 12.79 11.29 5.20
C LEU A 38 12.33 10.59 6.47
N VAL A 39 11.06 10.27 6.48
CA VAL A 39 10.41 9.49 7.53
C VAL A 39 9.92 8.18 6.96
N ARG A 40 10.12 7.09 7.67
CA ARG A 40 9.60 5.78 7.30
C ARG A 40 8.80 5.14 8.42
N ALA A 41 7.84 4.29 8.07
CA ALA A 41 7.15 3.47 9.05
C ALA A 41 8.02 2.28 9.49
N VAL A 42 8.00 2.02 10.79
CA VAL A 42 8.63 0.84 11.42
C VAL A 42 7.52 0.00 12.02
N TYR A 43 7.28 -1.17 11.46
CA TYR A 43 6.21 -2.07 11.88
C TYR A 43 6.67 -3.03 12.95
N GLU A 44 5.79 -3.34 13.89
CA GLU A 44 6.04 -4.35 14.91
C GLU A 44 6.02 -5.78 14.33
N ASN A 45 5.10 -6.02 13.39
CA ASN A 45 5.01 -7.32 12.73
C ASN A 45 6.18 -7.52 11.76
N LYS A 46 7.02 -8.51 12.03
CA LYS A 46 8.17 -8.86 11.18
C LYS A 46 7.92 -10.10 10.30
N LYS A 47 6.79 -10.78 10.48
CA LYS A 47 6.45 -11.98 9.73
C LYS A 47 5.58 -11.65 8.54
N PHE A 48 6.07 -11.89 7.34
CA PHE A 48 5.31 -11.69 6.12
C PHE A 48 4.12 -12.66 6.04
N ASN A 49 2.90 -12.14 6.13
CA ASN A 49 1.67 -12.91 6.08
C ASN A 49 0.55 -12.09 5.43
N PRO A 50 0.44 -12.08 4.09
CA PRO A 50 -0.59 -11.33 3.39
C PRO A 50 -2.01 -11.73 3.81
N ARG A 51 -2.88 -10.75 4.00
CA ARG A 51 -4.30 -10.97 4.32
C ARG A 51 -5.07 -11.26 3.04
N ILE A 52 -5.10 -12.51 2.61
CA ILE A 52 -5.74 -12.92 1.34
C ILE A 52 -7.23 -12.61 1.25
N SER A 53 -7.90 -12.39 2.36
CA SER A 53 -9.31 -11.97 2.41
C SER A 53 -9.52 -10.50 2.01
N LEU A 54 -8.47 -9.69 1.96
CA LEU A 54 -8.50 -8.31 1.53
C LEU A 54 -8.06 -8.17 0.07
N GLN A 55 -8.59 -7.17 -0.61
CA GLN A 55 -8.27 -6.92 -2.01
C GLN A 55 -7.17 -5.87 -2.17
N GLY A 56 -6.50 -5.94 -3.31
CA GLY A 56 -5.52 -4.94 -3.72
C GLY A 56 -4.40 -4.76 -2.70
N LEU A 57 -4.03 -3.51 -2.49
CA LEU A 57 -2.95 -3.12 -1.58
C LEU A 57 -3.23 -3.49 -0.12
N TYR A 58 -4.49 -3.50 0.28
CA TYR A 58 -4.88 -3.83 1.66
C TYR A 58 -4.57 -5.27 2.08
N ARG A 59 -4.27 -6.14 1.13
CA ARG A 59 -3.70 -7.46 1.41
C ARG A 59 -2.44 -7.40 2.26
N TYR A 60 -1.71 -6.30 2.16
CA TYR A 60 -0.47 -6.02 2.89
C TYR A 60 -0.66 -5.04 4.04
N ALA A 61 -1.86 -4.94 4.58
CA ALA A 61 -2.24 -3.98 5.61
C ALA A 61 -1.33 -4.01 6.85
N ASP A 62 -0.72 -5.17 7.16
CA ASP A 62 0.22 -5.29 8.28
C ASP A 62 1.53 -4.52 8.09
N TRP A 63 1.79 -4.02 6.88
CA TRP A 63 2.98 -3.22 6.51
C TRP A 63 2.62 -1.92 5.81
N LEU A 64 1.40 -1.45 6.01
CA LEU A 64 0.96 -0.16 5.52
C LEU A 64 0.61 0.75 6.69
N PRO A 65 0.97 2.04 6.64
CA PRO A 65 0.60 3.01 7.68
C PRO A 65 -0.86 3.44 7.52
N ILE A 66 -1.77 2.45 7.54
CA ILE A 66 -3.20 2.66 7.34
C ILE A 66 -4.00 2.36 8.61
N ARG A 67 -5.06 3.11 8.82
CA ARG A 67 -5.96 2.95 9.96
C ARG A 67 -7.27 2.26 9.59
N ARG A 68 -7.63 2.26 8.30
CA ARG A 68 -8.87 1.67 7.80
C ARG A 68 -8.73 1.19 6.36
N VAL A 69 -9.60 0.30 5.95
CA VAL A 69 -9.77 -0.13 4.56
C VAL A 69 -10.88 0.69 3.91
N LEU A 70 -10.57 1.33 2.80
CA LEU A 70 -11.56 2.07 2.02
C LEU A 70 -12.45 1.10 1.24
N LYS A 71 -13.75 1.33 1.24
CA LYS A 71 -14.73 0.41 0.64
C LYS A 71 -14.63 0.27 -0.88
N LYS A 72 -14.08 1.27 -1.56
CA LYS A 72 -13.98 1.33 -3.02
C LYS A 72 -12.55 1.12 -3.53
N SER A 73 -11.68 0.60 -2.71
CA SER A 73 -10.34 0.24 -3.16
C SER A 73 -10.37 -1.06 -3.95
N SER A 74 -9.67 -1.12 -5.05
CA SER A 74 -9.58 -2.32 -5.87
C SER A 74 -8.15 -2.64 -6.27
N ALA A 75 -7.94 -3.87 -6.69
CA ALA A 75 -6.68 -4.30 -7.28
C ALA A 75 -6.61 -3.85 -8.75
N PRO A 76 -5.42 -3.54 -9.27
CA PRO A 76 -5.24 -3.34 -10.69
C PRO A 76 -5.60 -4.62 -11.46
N VAL A 77 -6.14 -4.46 -12.66
CA VAL A 77 -6.37 -5.58 -13.56
C VAL A 77 -5.02 -6.04 -14.12
N THR A 78 -4.64 -7.25 -13.79
CA THR A 78 -3.41 -7.88 -14.30
C THR A 78 -3.76 -9.16 -15.02
N TYR A 79 -3.29 -9.33 -16.25
CA TYR A 79 -3.53 -10.52 -17.05
C TYR A 79 -2.29 -10.93 -17.83
N LYS A 80 -2.19 -12.23 -18.15
CA LYS A 80 -1.17 -12.75 -19.04
C LYS A 80 -1.59 -12.47 -20.48
N SER A 81 -0.75 -11.77 -21.23
CA SER A 81 -1.01 -11.44 -22.64
C SER A 81 -0.25 -12.39 -23.55
N GLU A 82 -0.95 -13.38 -24.12
CA GLU A 82 -0.35 -14.32 -25.07
C GLU A 82 -0.07 -13.66 -26.42
N GLY A 83 -1.00 -12.86 -26.94
CA GLY A 83 -0.84 -12.21 -28.23
C GLY A 83 0.35 -11.25 -28.28
N LEU A 84 0.49 -10.39 -27.29
CA LEU A 84 1.63 -9.46 -27.23
C LEU A 84 2.93 -10.17 -26.91
N ALA A 85 2.90 -11.21 -26.06
CA ALA A 85 4.06 -12.04 -25.78
C ALA A 85 4.59 -12.69 -27.05
N ASN A 86 3.73 -13.32 -27.86
CA ASN A 86 4.10 -13.93 -29.14
C ASN A 86 4.67 -12.89 -30.12
N PHE A 87 4.04 -11.72 -30.22
CA PHE A 87 4.53 -10.65 -31.09
C PHE A 87 5.92 -10.15 -30.71
N LEU A 88 6.23 -10.08 -29.39
CA LEU A 88 7.52 -9.63 -28.87
C LEU A 88 8.54 -10.76 -28.68
N GLY A 89 8.19 -12.03 -28.94
CA GLY A 89 9.07 -13.17 -28.71
C GLY A 89 9.33 -13.47 -27.23
N LEU A 90 8.36 -13.20 -26.36
CA LEU A 90 8.44 -13.42 -24.92
C LEU A 90 7.61 -14.64 -24.51
N GLU A 91 8.10 -15.43 -23.56
CA GLU A 91 7.36 -16.58 -23.03
C GLU A 91 6.30 -16.17 -22.00
N ASN A 92 6.62 -15.20 -21.16
CA ASN A 92 5.75 -14.76 -20.08
C ASN A 92 5.65 -13.24 -20.05
N LEU A 93 4.52 -12.71 -20.49
CA LEU A 93 4.21 -11.29 -20.43
C LEU A 93 2.94 -11.05 -19.64
N TYR A 94 3.03 -10.31 -18.56
CA TYR A 94 1.91 -9.86 -17.75
C TYR A 94 1.72 -8.36 -17.92
N ILE A 95 0.48 -7.96 -18.16
CA ILE A 95 0.10 -6.55 -18.30
C ILE A 95 -0.72 -6.16 -17.08
N THR A 96 -0.27 -5.12 -16.36
CA THR A 96 -1.04 -4.49 -15.30
C THR A 96 -1.59 -3.16 -15.82
N PHE A 97 -2.89 -3.09 -15.95
CA PHE A 97 -3.57 -1.90 -16.44
C PHE A 97 -3.98 -1.01 -15.25
N SER A 98 -3.26 0.09 -15.06
CA SER A 98 -3.49 1.00 -13.95
C SER A 98 -4.49 2.12 -14.24
N GLY A 99 -4.92 2.27 -15.49
CA GLY A 99 -5.90 3.27 -15.93
C GLY A 99 -7.35 2.87 -15.73
N TYR A 100 -7.62 1.59 -15.44
CA TYR A 100 -8.96 1.08 -15.24
C TYR A 100 -9.14 0.53 -13.83
N ASN A 101 -10.15 1.01 -13.15
CA ASN A 101 -10.58 0.47 -11.89
C ASN A 101 -11.98 -0.11 -12.05
N PRO A 102 -12.19 -1.42 -11.82
CA PRO A 102 -13.51 -2.05 -11.92
C PRO A 102 -14.48 -1.56 -10.85
N GLU A 103 -14.02 -0.95 -9.78
CA GLU A 103 -14.86 -0.31 -8.78
C GLU A 103 -15.39 1.02 -9.31
N ILE A 104 -16.72 1.16 -9.30
CA ILE A 104 -17.41 2.29 -9.91
C ILE A 104 -16.94 3.64 -9.35
N GLY A 105 -16.48 4.50 -10.26
CA GLY A 105 -16.14 5.88 -9.97
C GLY A 105 -14.86 6.08 -9.14
N ALA A 106 -14.00 5.07 -9.07
CA ALA A 106 -12.75 5.18 -8.36
C ALA A 106 -11.56 4.96 -9.30
N GLU A 107 -10.66 5.91 -9.34
CA GLU A 107 -9.35 5.75 -9.94
C GLU A 107 -8.46 4.94 -9.00
N MET A 108 -7.73 3.97 -9.53
CA MET A 108 -6.92 3.05 -8.74
C MET A 108 -5.90 3.75 -7.83
N LYS A 109 -5.17 4.73 -8.35
CA LYS A 109 -4.20 5.50 -7.55
C LYS A 109 -4.87 6.26 -6.42
N THR A 110 -6.00 6.86 -6.72
CA THR A 110 -6.79 7.60 -5.74
C THR A 110 -7.29 6.70 -4.62
N CYS A 111 -7.74 5.50 -4.95
CA CYS A 111 -8.22 4.54 -3.96
C CYS A 111 -7.10 3.93 -3.11
N SER A 112 -5.88 3.91 -3.60
CA SER A 112 -4.74 3.35 -2.88
C SER A 112 -4.13 4.31 -1.87
N PHE A 113 -4.27 5.63 -2.08
CA PHE A 113 -3.57 6.65 -1.30
C PHE A 113 -4.46 7.64 -0.54
N LYS A 114 -5.75 7.62 -0.79
CA LYS A 114 -6.70 8.47 -0.06
C LYS A 114 -7.21 7.78 1.21
N GLU A 115 -6.37 7.62 2.14
CA GLU A 115 -6.83 7.25 3.47
C GLU A 115 -6.89 8.44 4.42
#